data_c1b7b1073e6259838fa27c43d076c86e
#
_entry.id   c1b7b1073e6259838fa27c43d076c86e
#
_cell.length_a   1.000
_cell.length_b   1.000
_cell.length_c   1.000
_cell.angle_alpha   90.00
_cell.angle_beta   90.00
_cell.angle_gamma   90.00
#
_symmetry.space_group_name_H-M   'P 1'
#
loop_
_entity.id
_entity.type
_entity.pdbx_description
1 polymer ?
#
loop_
_entity_poly.entity_id
_entity_poly.type
_entity_poly.pdbx_seq_one_letter_code
_entity_poly.pdbx_strand_id
1 'polypeptide(L)'
;MANINVQAPESESLNIREAFFLKNKKIILGAVAAIIVVIAGIFVYNTQISGPREDKASTMLGKGQTYFNNEMFDQALNGDGAGYIGFAKIASEYGSTDAGNLANLYAGLCYANLGKWAEAEKSLDAF
;
A
#
# COMPACT_ATOMS: atom_id res chain seq x y z
N MET A 1 46.96 28.60 -25.60
CA MET A 1 47.05 27.25 -26.15
C MET A 1 46.62 26.19 -25.14
N ALA A 2 47.17 26.19 -23.95
CA ALA A 2 46.72 25.26 -22.91
C ALA A 2 45.27 25.45 -22.52
N ASN A 3 44.79 26.68 -22.50
CA ASN A 3 43.39 26.98 -22.18
C ASN A 3 42.42 26.42 -23.21
N ILE A 4 42.80 26.41 -24.49
CA ILE A 4 42.00 25.87 -25.56
C ILE A 4 41.81 24.35 -25.40
N ASN A 5 42.89 23.66 -25.05
CA ASN A 5 42.88 22.22 -24.84
C ASN A 5 42.01 21.81 -23.65
N VAL A 6 41.98 22.62 -22.60
CA VAL A 6 41.18 22.38 -21.41
C VAL A 6 39.68 22.57 -21.71
N GLN A 7 39.34 23.57 -22.54
CA GLN A 7 37.98 23.87 -22.87
C GLN A 7 37.37 22.94 -23.94
N ALA A 8 38.19 22.48 -24.89
CA ALA A 8 37.75 21.65 -25.99
C ALA A 8 37.06 20.35 -25.54
N PRO A 9 37.58 19.55 -24.58
CA PRO A 9 36.88 18.38 -24.05
C PRO A 9 35.54 18.69 -23.42
N GLU A 10 35.44 19.77 -22.67
CA GLU A 10 34.19 20.17 -22.04
C GLU A 10 33.15 20.60 -23.09
N SER A 11 33.60 21.37 -24.10
CA SER A 11 32.74 21.78 -25.21
C SER A 11 32.23 20.57 -26.02
N GLU A 12 33.09 19.61 -26.30
CA GLU A 12 32.72 18.40 -27.01
C GLU A 12 31.70 17.57 -26.18
N SER A 13 31.93 17.43 -24.88
CA SER A 13 31.05 16.74 -23.99
C SER A 13 29.66 17.37 -23.92
N LEU A 14 29.58 18.70 -23.82
CA LEU A 14 28.33 19.45 -23.85
C LEU A 14 27.62 19.32 -25.18
N ASN A 15 28.36 19.41 -26.31
CA ASN A 15 27.78 19.25 -27.63
C ASN A 15 27.23 17.84 -27.85
N ILE A 16 27.90 16.82 -27.37
CA ILE A 16 27.43 15.43 -27.45
C ILE A 16 26.14 15.28 -26.66
N ARG A 17 26.04 15.84 -25.46
CA ARG A 17 24.83 15.83 -24.64
C ARG A 17 23.69 16.55 -25.31
N GLU A 18 23.94 17.73 -25.86
CA GLU A 18 22.91 18.48 -26.61
C GLU A 18 22.46 17.73 -27.85
N ALA A 19 23.39 17.18 -28.62
CA ALA A 19 23.08 16.40 -29.82
C ALA A 19 22.27 15.15 -29.46
N PHE A 20 22.65 14.44 -28.39
CA PHE A 20 21.92 13.30 -27.89
C PHE A 20 20.51 13.68 -27.46
N PHE A 21 20.38 14.75 -26.72
CA PHE A 21 19.10 15.26 -26.22
C PHE A 21 18.19 15.66 -27.40
N LEU A 22 18.69 16.41 -28.36
CA LEU A 22 17.92 16.82 -29.53
C LEU A 22 17.53 15.63 -30.42
N LYS A 23 18.45 14.70 -30.63
CA LYS A 23 18.20 13.51 -31.44
C LYS A 23 17.13 12.62 -30.84
N ASN A 24 17.16 12.44 -29.53
CA ASN A 24 16.26 11.57 -28.78
C ASN A 24 15.14 12.32 -28.08
N LYS A 25 14.88 13.56 -28.46
CA LYS A 25 13.90 14.43 -27.82
C LYS A 25 12.53 13.77 -27.68
N LYS A 26 12.03 13.11 -28.71
CA LYS A 26 10.73 12.45 -28.68
C LYS A 26 10.72 11.27 -27.71
N ILE A 27 11.81 10.50 -27.67
CA ILE A 27 11.95 9.36 -26.75
C ILE A 27 12.04 9.84 -25.31
N ILE A 28 12.82 10.90 -25.07
CA ILE A 28 12.97 11.51 -23.73
C ILE A 28 11.65 12.07 -23.23
N LEU A 29 10.92 12.81 -24.08
CA LEU A 29 9.61 13.36 -23.75
C LEU A 29 8.61 12.25 -23.46
N GLY A 30 8.62 11.17 -24.25
CA GLY A 30 7.77 10.01 -24.03
C GLY A 30 8.08 9.32 -22.70
N ALA A 31 9.36 9.15 -22.38
CA ALA A 31 9.79 8.55 -21.12
C ALA A 31 9.37 9.39 -19.92
N VAL A 32 9.56 10.72 -19.99
CA VAL A 32 9.15 11.65 -18.94
C VAL A 32 7.63 11.62 -18.76
N ALA A 33 6.87 11.65 -19.85
CA ALA A 33 5.42 11.56 -19.79
C ALA A 33 4.95 10.25 -19.14
N ALA A 34 5.58 9.13 -19.48
CA ALA A 34 5.27 7.83 -18.89
C ALA A 34 5.53 7.82 -17.38
N ILE A 35 6.65 8.39 -16.93
CA ILE A 35 6.99 8.50 -15.51
C ILE A 35 5.95 9.36 -14.78
N ILE A 36 5.54 10.48 -15.34
CA ILE A 36 4.53 11.36 -14.76
C ILE A 36 3.19 10.62 -14.62
N VAL A 37 2.78 9.86 -15.63
CA VAL A 37 1.55 9.07 -15.59
C VAL A 37 1.61 8.01 -14.47
N VAL A 38 2.74 7.33 -14.32
CA VAL A 38 2.94 6.34 -13.26
C VAL A 38 2.85 6.99 -11.88
N ILE A 39 3.54 8.13 -11.68
CA ILE A 39 3.50 8.86 -10.41
C ILE A 39 2.08 9.35 -10.11
N ALA A 40 1.39 9.89 -11.10
CA ALA A 40 0.00 10.34 -10.94
C ALA A 40 -0.93 9.16 -10.59
N GLY A 41 -0.73 8.00 -11.22
CA GLY A 41 -1.48 6.79 -10.93
C GLY A 41 -1.26 6.30 -9.49
N ILE A 42 -0.02 6.30 -9.03
CA ILE A 42 0.32 5.94 -7.65
C ILE A 42 -0.31 6.94 -6.66
N PHE A 43 -0.21 8.23 -6.97
CA PHE A 43 -0.79 9.28 -6.12
C PHE A 43 -2.32 9.13 -5.99
N VAL A 44 -3.01 8.93 -7.12
CA VAL A 44 -4.46 8.71 -7.13
C VAL A 44 -4.83 7.46 -6.36
N TYR A 45 -4.10 6.36 -6.56
CA TYR A 45 -4.34 5.12 -5.81
C TYR A 45 -4.21 5.33 -4.30
N ASN A 46 -3.15 6.00 -3.86
CA ASN A 46 -2.89 6.21 -2.44
C ASN A 46 -3.89 7.17 -1.78
N THR A 47 -4.35 8.20 -2.51
CA THR A 47 -5.24 9.23 -1.94
C THR A 47 -6.71 8.94 -2.14
N GLN A 48 -7.10 8.37 -3.30
CA GLN A 48 -8.50 8.18 -3.66
C GLN A 48 -9.01 6.77 -3.45
N ILE A 49 -8.14 5.77 -3.53
CA ILE A 49 -8.51 4.36 -3.43
C ILE A 49 -8.03 3.77 -2.11
N SER A 50 -6.73 3.88 -1.82
CA SER A 50 -6.15 3.31 -0.60
C SER A 50 -6.59 4.05 0.66
N GLY A 51 -6.67 5.38 0.64
CA GLY A 51 -7.11 6.19 1.76
C GLY A 51 -8.56 5.88 2.21
N PRO A 52 -9.56 5.92 1.31
CA PRO A 52 -10.93 5.54 1.66
C PRO A 52 -11.06 4.10 2.14
N ARG A 53 -10.31 3.17 1.58
CA ARG A 53 -10.30 1.77 2.04
C ARG A 53 -9.75 1.67 3.46
N GLU A 54 -8.69 2.40 3.78
CA GLU A 54 -8.11 2.43 5.12
C GLU A 54 -9.10 2.98 6.13
N ASP A 55 -9.78 4.07 5.82
CA ASP A 55 -10.80 4.67 6.69
C ASP A 55 -11.94 3.71 6.95
N LYS A 56 -12.43 3.04 5.93
CA LYS A 56 -13.50 2.06 6.04
C LYS A 56 -13.07 0.85 6.86
N ALA A 57 -11.87 0.35 6.62
CA ALA A 57 -11.32 -0.77 7.37
C ALA A 57 -11.09 -0.40 8.83
N SER A 58 -10.59 0.80 9.13
CA SER A 58 -10.39 1.29 10.49
C SER A 58 -11.71 1.43 11.25
N THR A 59 -12.76 1.92 10.59
CA THR A 59 -14.09 2.02 11.20
C THR A 59 -14.64 0.64 11.57
N MET A 60 -14.50 -0.32 10.67
CA MET A 60 -14.93 -1.70 10.92
C MET A 60 -14.10 -2.35 12.02
N LEU A 61 -12.78 -2.13 12.00
CA LEU A 61 -11.88 -2.63 13.03
C LEU A 61 -12.31 -2.14 14.43
N GLY A 62 -12.67 -0.86 14.54
CA GLY A 62 -13.16 -0.28 15.80
C GLY A 62 -14.42 -0.97 16.33
N LYS A 63 -15.35 -1.30 15.45
CA LYS A 63 -16.55 -2.07 15.83
C LYS A 63 -16.18 -3.46 16.36
N GLY A 64 -15.24 -4.12 15.69
CA GLY A 64 -14.74 -5.43 16.13
C GLY A 64 -14.04 -5.37 17.47
N GLN A 65 -13.26 -4.33 17.71
CA GLN A 65 -12.58 -4.12 18.99
C GLN A 65 -13.58 -3.97 20.14
N THR A 66 -14.73 -3.35 19.90
CA THR A 66 -15.80 -3.25 20.91
C THR A 66 -16.33 -4.63 21.28
N TYR A 67 -16.61 -5.48 20.30
CA TYR A 67 -17.02 -6.86 20.56
C TYR A 67 -15.91 -7.64 21.28
N PHE A 68 -14.68 -7.48 20.85
CA PHE A 68 -13.51 -8.13 21.45
C PHE A 68 -13.35 -7.76 22.92
N ASN A 69 -13.48 -6.47 23.26
CA ASN A 69 -13.34 -5.98 24.62
C ASN A 69 -14.47 -6.49 25.54
N ASN A 70 -15.62 -6.80 24.98
CA ASN A 70 -16.75 -7.39 25.69
C ASN A 70 -16.72 -8.93 25.70
N GLU A 71 -15.61 -9.51 25.28
CA GLU A 71 -15.40 -10.96 25.19
C GLU A 71 -16.39 -11.69 24.25
N MET A 72 -16.97 -10.93 23.32
CA MET A 72 -17.86 -11.48 22.29
C MET A 72 -17.04 -11.92 21.08
N PHE A 73 -16.20 -12.92 21.28
CA PHE A 73 -15.18 -13.32 20.29
C PHE A 73 -15.78 -13.87 19.00
N ASP A 74 -16.90 -14.57 19.07
CA ASP A 74 -17.56 -15.09 17.87
C ASP A 74 -18.08 -13.97 16.97
N GLN A 75 -18.76 -12.98 17.56
CA GLN A 75 -19.23 -11.83 16.79
C GLN A 75 -18.07 -10.96 16.33
N ALA A 76 -17.05 -10.77 17.17
CA ALA A 76 -15.85 -10.03 16.78
C ALA A 76 -15.17 -10.65 15.56
N LEU A 77 -15.07 -11.97 15.53
CA LEU A 77 -14.40 -12.71 14.46
C LEU A 77 -15.25 -12.84 13.19
N ASN A 78 -16.52 -13.19 13.31
CA ASN A 78 -17.38 -13.59 12.19
C ASN A 78 -18.40 -12.54 11.80
N GLY A 79 -18.58 -11.50 12.60
CA GLY A 79 -19.57 -10.46 12.35
C GLY A 79 -20.82 -10.63 13.17
N ASP A 80 -21.65 -9.56 13.19
CA ASP A 80 -22.87 -9.49 14.00
C ASP A 80 -24.15 -9.64 13.16
N GLY A 81 -24.03 -9.75 11.85
CA GLY A 81 -25.15 -9.78 10.93
C GLY A 81 -25.88 -8.43 10.77
N ALA A 82 -25.39 -7.37 11.39
CA ALA A 82 -25.99 -6.04 11.41
C ALA A 82 -25.06 -4.94 10.89
N GLY A 83 -24.21 -5.27 9.91
CA GLY A 83 -23.30 -4.33 9.26
C GLY A 83 -21.84 -4.48 9.65
N TYR A 84 -21.52 -5.19 10.73
CA TYR A 84 -20.14 -5.55 11.05
C TYR A 84 -19.83 -6.93 10.44
N ILE A 85 -18.72 -6.98 9.65
CA ILE A 85 -18.38 -8.18 8.86
C ILE A 85 -17.49 -9.19 9.57
N GLY A 86 -16.83 -8.81 10.66
CA GLY A 86 -15.91 -9.67 11.41
C GLY A 86 -14.46 -9.45 11.06
N PHE A 87 -13.57 -9.70 12.02
CA PHE A 87 -12.12 -9.53 11.83
C PHE A 87 -11.58 -10.42 10.72
N ALA A 88 -12.06 -11.66 10.60
CA ALA A 88 -11.60 -12.57 9.56
C ALA A 88 -11.86 -12.00 8.16
N LYS A 89 -13.02 -11.42 7.95
CA LYS A 89 -13.41 -10.83 6.66
C LYS A 89 -12.72 -9.50 6.41
N ILE A 90 -12.52 -8.67 7.45
CA ILE A 90 -11.73 -7.44 7.36
C ILE A 90 -10.30 -7.77 6.91
N ALA A 91 -9.67 -8.75 7.52
CA ALA A 91 -8.33 -9.19 7.15
C ALA A 91 -8.26 -9.69 5.71
N SER A 92 -9.29 -10.41 5.25
CA SER A 92 -9.35 -10.92 3.87
C SER A 92 -9.61 -9.81 2.85
N GLU A 93 -10.60 -8.96 3.07
CA GLU A 93 -11.01 -7.95 2.09
C GLU A 93 -10.14 -6.69 2.11
N TYR A 94 -9.60 -6.33 3.27
CA TYR A 94 -8.79 -5.12 3.46
C TYR A 94 -7.35 -5.42 3.87
N GLY A 95 -6.85 -6.59 3.52
CA GLY A 95 -5.52 -7.04 3.91
C GLY A 95 -4.37 -6.15 3.45
N SER A 96 -4.57 -5.35 2.39
CA SER A 96 -3.58 -4.38 1.91
C SER A 96 -3.54 -3.08 2.73
N THR A 97 -4.49 -2.88 3.66
CA THR A 97 -4.53 -1.72 4.54
C THR A 97 -3.90 -2.05 5.89
N ASP A 98 -3.49 -1.02 6.63
CA ASP A 98 -2.94 -1.20 7.98
C ASP A 98 -3.98 -1.78 8.93
N ALA A 99 -5.22 -1.31 8.84
CA ALA A 99 -6.32 -1.83 9.65
C ALA A 99 -6.64 -3.28 9.31
N GLY A 100 -6.62 -3.65 8.02
CA GLY A 100 -6.81 -5.04 7.59
C GLY A 100 -5.71 -5.97 8.10
N ASN A 101 -4.47 -5.49 8.10
CA ASN A 101 -3.36 -6.25 8.69
C ASN A 101 -3.53 -6.41 10.21
N LEU A 102 -3.94 -5.35 10.91
CA LEU A 102 -4.22 -5.41 12.34
C LEU A 102 -5.39 -6.36 12.65
N ALA A 103 -6.36 -6.49 11.74
CA ALA A 103 -7.44 -7.44 11.86
C ALA A 103 -6.94 -8.90 11.89
N ASN A 104 -5.83 -9.22 11.25
CA ASN A 104 -5.19 -10.54 11.38
C ASN A 104 -4.79 -10.84 12.83
N LEU A 105 -4.23 -9.86 13.52
CA LEU A 105 -3.88 -10.03 14.95
C LEU A 105 -5.13 -10.30 15.79
N TYR A 106 -6.16 -9.47 15.64
CA TYR A 106 -7.40 -9.63 16.40
C TYR A 106 -8.13 -10.94 16.05
N ALA A 107 -8.13 -11.32 14.77
CA ALA A 107 -8.69 -12.61 14.35
C ALA A 107 -7.96 -13.77 15.04
N GLY A 108 -6.63 -13.73 15.07
CA GLY A 108 -5.83 -14.73 15.75
C GLY A 108 -6.14 -14.83 17.23
N LEU A 109 -6.29 -13.69 17.90
CA LEU A 109 -6.67 -13.67 19.32
C LEU A 109 -8.08 -14.20 19.56
N CYS A 110 -9.03 -13.90 18.68
CA CYS A 110 -10.39 -14.45 18.73
C CYS A 110 -10.37 -15.97 18.55
N TYR A 111 -9.64 -16.47 17.55
CA TYR A 111 -9.51 -17.90 17.33
C TYR A 111 -8.92 -18.61 18.55
N ALA A 112 -7.88 -18.03 19.13
CA ALA A 112 -7.24 -18.60 20.34
C ALA A 112 -8.25 -18.66 21.49
N ASN A 113 -9.03 -17.62 21.73
CA ASN A 113 -10.05 -17.59 22.78
C ASN A 113 -11.20 -18.57 22.52
N LEU A 114 -11.44 -18.89 21.24
CA LEU A 114 -12.44 -19.89 20.83
C LEU A 114 -11.87 -21.33 20.80
N GLY A 115 -10.58 -21.51 21.14
CA GLY A 115 -9.93 -22.81 21.14
C GLY A 115 -9.53 -23.30 19.75
N LYS A 116 -9.56 -22.45 18.73
CA LYS A 116 -9.21 -22.79 17.35
C LYS A 116 -7.74 -22.44 17.09
N TRP A 117 -6.84 -23.26 17.60
CA TRP A 117 -5.40 -22.97 17.63
C TRP A 117 -4.75 -22.95 16.25
N ALA A 118 -5.15 -23.84 15.34
CA ALA A 118 -4.61 -23.88 13.98
C ALA A 118 -4.95 -22.60 13.20
N GLU A 119 -6.18 -22.16 13.29
CA GLU A 119 -6.65 -20.91 12.68
C GLU A 119 -6.01 -19.69 13.33
N ALA A 120 -5.82 -19.73 14.65
CA ALA A 120 -5.12 -18.67 15.37
C ALA A 120 -3.68 -18.51 14.88
N GLU A 121 -2.95 -19.59 14.74
CA GLU A 121 -1.58 -19.58 14.22
C GLU A 121 -1.54 -19.01 12.81
N LYS A 122 -2.45 -19.43 11.93
CA LYS A 122 -2.52 -18.93 10.56
C LYS A 122 -2.77 -17.42 10.49
N SER A 123 -3.68 -16.91 11.31
CA SER A 123 -4.00 -15.48 11.37
C SER A 123 -2.82 -14.67 11.93
N LEU A 124 -2.15 -15.16 12.97
CA LEU A 124 -1.00 -14.49 13.55
C LEU A 124 0.20 -14.50 12.62
N ASP A 125 0.39 -15.55 11.84
CA ASP A 125 1.44 -15.62 10.82
C ASP A 125 1.18 -14.64 9.69
N ALA A 126 -0.08 -14.35 9.36
CA ALA A 126 -0.45 -13.38 8.35
C ALA A 126 -0.29 -11.92 8.80
N PHE A 127 -0.23 -11.68 10.09
CA PHE A 127 0.02 -10.34 10.66
C PHE A 127 1.51 -9.86 10.47
#